data_53c3a1ad3d29a80f69bf6d26ce7313f0
#
_entry.id   53c3a1ad3d29a80f69bf6d26ce7313f0
#
_cell.length_a   1.000
_cell.length_b   1.000
_cell.length_c   1.000
_cell.angle_alpha   90.00
_cell.angle_beta   90.00
_cell.angle_gamma   90.00
#
_symmetry.space_group_name_H-M   'P 1'
#
loop_
_entity.id
_entity.type
_entity.pdbx_description
1 polymer ?
#
loop_
_entity_poly.entity_id
_entity_poly.type
_entity_poly.pdbx_seq_one_letter_code
_entity_poly.pdbx_strand_id
1 'polypeptide(L)'
;MPAFKSKIDIQSADFHNNTENMGKLVDDLQEKLQKSALGGSEKARKKHSGRGKLLPRERVRLLLDPGSPFLEFSALAALDVYEDDVPAAGMITGIGRVSGTEVMVVANDATVKGGTYYPLTVKKHLRAQEI
;
A
#
# COMPACT_ATOMS: atom_id res chain seq x y z
N MET A 1 -37.55 6.13 -5.91
CA MET A 1 -37.15 5.39 -4.72
C MET A 1 -37.13 6.36 -3.54
N PRO A 2 -37.67 5.99 -2.36
CA PRO A 2 -37.58 6.87 -1.20
C PRO A 2 -36.11 6.99 -0.77
N ALA A 3 -35.64 8.22 -0.58
CA ALA A 3 -34.30 8.47 -0.07
C ALA A 3 -34.23 8.10 1.41
N PHE A 4 -33.17 7.45 1.83
CA PHE A 4 -32.89 7.21 3.25
C PHE A 4 -32.65 8.56 3.94
N LYS A 5 -33.42 8.85 4.98
CA LYS A 5 -33.21 10.02 5.80
C LYS A 5 -32.30 9.63 6.95
N SER A 6 -31.16 10.31 7.07
CA SER A 6 -30.28 10.16 8.23
C SER A 6 -30.96 10.71 9.49
N LYS A 7 -30.80 10.00 10.61
CA LYS A 7 -31.21 10.47 11.96
C LYS A 7 -30.02 10.98 12.76
N ILE A 8 -28.85 11.11 12.12
CA ILE A 8 -27.62 11.57 12.80
C ILE A 8 -27.76 13.06 13.07
N ASP A 9 -27.57 13.44 14.34
CA ASP A 9 -27.43 14.83 14.77
C ASP A 9 -25.94 15.20 14.75
N ILE A 10 -25.54 15.93 13.72
CA ILE A 10 -24.14 16.37 13.53
C ILE A 10 -23.69 17.43 14.53
N GLN A 11 -24.60 17.99 15.33
CA GLN A 11 -24.30 18.97 16.39
C GLN A 11 -24.20 18.30 17.77
N SER A 12 -24.49 17.02 17.88
CA SER A 12 -24.41 16.31 19.15
C SER A 12 -22.96 16.13 19.62
N ALA A 13 -22.78 16.10 20.94
CA ALA A 13 -21.47 15.83 21.54
C ALA A 13 -20.95 14.44 21.11
N ASP A 14 -21.83 13.45 21.01
CA ASP A 14 -21.47 12.10 20.56
C ASP A 14 -20.94 12.09 19.13
N PHE A 15 -21.58 12.87 18.23
CA PHE A 15 -21.08 13.00 16.85
C PHE A 15 -19.67 13.61 16.81
N HIS A 16 -19.44 14.68 17.57
CA HIS A 16 -18.13 15.32 17.63
C HIS A 16 -17.05 14.39 18.20
N ASN A 17 -17.35 13.70 19.30
CA ASN A 17 -16.43 12.73 19.91
C ASN A 17 -16.10 11.56 18.94
N ASN A 18 -17.12 11.03 18.28
CA ASN A 18 -16.93 9.95 17.30
C ASN A 18 -16.11 10.41 16.09
N THR A 19 -16.36 11.63 15.61
CA THR A 19 -15.59 12.23 14.51
C THR A 19 -14.12 12.40 14.88
N GLU A 20 -13.83 12.92 16.08
CA GLU A 20 -12.46 13.09 16.56
C GLU A 20 -11.75 11.73 16.70
N ASN A 21 -12.41 10.75 17.31
CA ASN A 21 -11.83 9.42 17.50
C ASN A 21 -11.60 8.71 16.17
N MET A 22 -12.55 8.80 15.24
CA MET A 22 -12.38 8.22 13.89
C MET A 22 -11.28 8.96 13.12
N GLY A 23 -11.18 10.28 13.25
CA GLY A 23 -10.09 11.07 12.66
C GLY A 23 -8.72 10.55 13.09
N LYS A 24 -8.50 10.32 14.37
CA LYS A 24 -7.24 9.76 14.90
C LYS A 24 -6.90 8.39 14.31
N LEU A 25 -7.91 7.52 14.14
CA LEU A 25 -7.69 6.20 13.51
C LEU A 25 -7.35 6.31 12.02
N VAL A 26 -7.98 7.24 11.31
CA VAL A 26 -7.69 7.50 9.89
C VAL A 26 -6.29 8.07 9.73
N ASP A 27 -5.89 9.01 10.58
CA ASP A 27 -4.56 9.61 10.54
C ASP A 27 -3.47 8.55 10.82
N ASP A 28 -3.65 7.70 11.82
CA ASP A 28 -2.74 6.58 12.12
C ASP A 28 -2.63 5.61 10.92
N LEU A 29 -3.77 5.27 10.29
CA LEU A 29 -3.76 4.43 9.09
C LEU A 29 -2.99 5.09 7.94
N GLN A 30 -3.22 6.38 7.69
CA GLN A 30 -2.55 7.12 6.63
C GLN A 30 -1.04 7.20 6.86
N GLU A 31 -0.60 7.45 8.10
CA GLU A 31 0.82 7.46 8.47
C GLU A 31 1.47 6.10 8.18
N LYS A 32 0.84 5.00 8.60
CA LYS A 32 1.32 3.63 8.34
C LYS A 32 1.40 3.32 6.85
N LEU A 33 0.39 3.72 6.08
CA LEU A 33 0.39 3.55 4.62
C LEU A 33 1.51 4.36 3.95
N GLN A 34 1.73 5.62 4.36
CA GLN A 34 2.81 6.45 3.86
C GLN A 34 4.18 5.85 4.19
N LYS A 35 4.38 5.40 5.44
CA LYS A 35 5.61 4.72 5.85
C LYS A 35 5.85 3.46 5.02
N SER A 36 4.85 2.62 4.86
CA SER A 36 4.94 1.40 4.04
C SER A 36 5.25 1.71 2.56
N ALA A 37 4.69 2.80 2.02
CA ALA A 37 4.92 3.23 0.65
C ALA A 37 6.36 3.66 0.37
N LEU A 38 7.14 4.05 1.38
CA LEU A 38 8.55 4.37 1.21
C LEU A 38 9.40 3.15 0.84
N GLY A 39 8.96 1.95 1.20
CA GLY A 39 9.75 0.71 1.03
C GLY A 39 10.88 0.60 2.04
N GLY A 40 12.03 0.09 1.62
CA GLY A 40 13.18 -0.11 2.49
C GLY A 40 13.79 1.18 3.04
N SER A 41 14.80 1.03 3.90
CA SER A 41 15.47 2.16 4.56
C SER A 41 16.00 3.20 3.56
N GLU A 42 16.14 4.44 4.01
CA GLU A 42 16.68 5.52 3.16
C GLU A 42 18.05 5.15 2.54
N LYS A 43 18.92 4.50 3.33
CA LYS A 43 20.22 4.01 2.86
C LYS A 43 20.07 2.99 1.74
N ALA A 44 19.11 2.04 1.87
CA ALA A 44 18.84 1.03 0.85
C ALA A 44 18.28 1.66 -0.43
N ARG A 45 17.36 2.60 -0.31
CA ARG A 45 16.78 3.34 -1.44
C ARG A 45 17.84 4.17 -2.17
N LYS A 46 18.68 4.94 -1.46
CA LYS A 46 19.79 5.71 -2.05
C LYS A 46 20.78 4.80 -2.78
N LYS A 47 21.13 3.65 -2.18
CA LYS A 47 22.02 2.66 -2.83
C LYS A 47 21.39 2.08 -4.10
N HIS A 48 20.06 1.83 -4.08
CA HIS A 48 19.34 1.29 -5.24
C HIS A 48 19.31 2.30 -6.39
N SER A 49 18.90 3.54 -6.10
CA SER A 49 18.83 4.62 -7.09
C SER A 49 20.20 5.05 -7.61
N GLY A 50 21.22 5.05 -6.74
CA GLY A 50 22.61 5.35 -7.12
C GLY A 50 23.23 4.34 -8.11
N ARG A 51 22.58 3.19 -8.32
CA ARG A 51 22.92 2.20 -9.35
C ARG A 51 22.14 2.38 -10.65
N GLY A 52 21.45 3.53 -10.83
CA GLY A 52 20.62 3.81 -11.98
C GLY A 52 19.30 3.03 -12.04
N LYS A 53 18.86 2.46 -10.92
CA LYS A 53 17.62 1.67 -10.85
C LYS A 53 16.47 2.51 -10.31
N LEU A 54 15.31 2.40 -10.93
CA LEU A 54 14.07 2.99 -10.45
C LEU A 54 13.57 2.25 -9.21
N LEU A 55 12.98 2.98 -8.27
CA LEU A 55 12.29 2.38 -7.13
C LEU A 55 11.06 1.58 -7.61
N PRO A 56 10.64 0.53 -6.88
CA PRO A 56 9.54 -0.34 -7.34
C PRO A 56 8.25 0.40 -7.65
N ARG A 57 7.84 1.37 -6.82
CA ARG A 57 6.63 2.16 -7.06
C ARG A 57 6.74 3.05 -8.30
N GLU A 58 7.92 3.57 -8.58
CA GLU A 58 8.17 4.32 -9.82
C GLU A 58 8.05 3.42 -11.04
N ARG A 59 8.57 2.18 -10.95
CA ARG A 59 8.43 1.18 -12.02
C ARG A 59 6.97 0.82 -12.27
N VAL A 60 6.19 0.58 -11.20
CA VAL A 60 4.75 0.31 -11.32
C VAL A 60 4.05 1.51 -11.97
N ARG A 61 4.30 2.73 -11.49
CA ARG A 61 3.70 3.95 -12.04
C ARG A 61 4.00 4.15 -13.54
N LEU A 62 5.22 3.81 -13.97
CA LEU A 62 5.64 3.94 -15.38
C LEU A 62 5.11 2.78 -16.26
N LEU A 63 4.77 1.65 -15.67
CA LEU A 63 4.17 0.51 -16.37
C LEU A 63 2.70 0.76 -16.69
N LEU A 64 1.98 1.42 -15.78
CA LEU A 64 0.54 1.64 -15.88
C LEU A 64 0.23 2.72 -16.93
N ASP A 65 -0.93 2.58 -17.56
CA ASP A 65 -1.44 3.59 -18.49
C ASP A 65 -1.59 4.94 -17.77
N PRO A 66 -1.19 6.06 -18.41
CA PRO A 66 -1.30 7.38 -17.81
C PRO A 66 -2.73 7.71 -17.34
N GLY A 67 -2.85 8.13 -16.08
CA GLY A 67 -4.15 8.50 -15.50
C GLY A 67 -5.06 7.31 -15.12
N SER A 68 -4.63 6.06 -15.34
CA SER A 68 -5.38 4.90 -14.89
C SER A 68 -5.21 4.68 -13.38
N PRO A 69 -6.26 4.22 -12.67
CA PRO A 69 -6.16 3.90 -11.26
C PRO A 69 -5.32 2.64 -11.04
N PHE A 70 -4.66 2.56 -9.88
CA PHE A 70 -4.00 1.35 -9.39
C PHE A 70 -4.64 0.93 -8.07
N LEU A 71 -5.28 -0.23 -8.06
CA LEU A 71 -5.85 -0.82 -6.86
C LEU A 71 -4.78 -1.67 -6.17
N GLU A 72 -3.99 -1.04 -5.30
CA GLU A 72 -3.03 -1.76 -4.47
C GLU A 72 -3.76 -2.51 -3.34
N PHE A 73 -3.36 -3.75 -3.07
CA PHE A 73 -3.86 -4.52 -1.95
C PHE A 73 -2.73 -5.03 -1.06
N SER A 74 -3.07 -5.27 0.21
CA SER A 74 -2.13 -5.73 1.24
C SER A 74 -0.93 -4.80 1.44
N ALA A 75 -1.14 -3.46 1.33
CA ALA A 75 -0.09 -2.47 1.50
C ALA A 75 0.55 -2.47 2.90
N LEU A 76 -0.18 -2.93 3.92
CA LEU A 76 0.29 -3.08 5.30
C LEU A 76 0.68 -4.53 5.67
N ALA A 77 0.83 -5.42 4.69
CA ALA A 77 1.28 -6.77 4.97
C ALA A 77 2.65 -6.76 5.67
N ALA A 78 2.79 -7.62 6.68
CA ALA A 78 3.98 -7.74 7.54
C ALA A 78 4.25 -6.55 8.48
N LEU A 79 3.32 -5.59 8.60
CA LEU A 79 3.45 -4.51 9.59
C LEU A 79 3.51 -5.12 11.00
N ASP A 80 4.58 -4.80 11.74
CA ASP A 80 4.81 -5.23 13.13
C ASP A 80 4.76 -6.76 13.36
N VAL A 81 5.02 -7.56 12.32
CA VAL A 81 5.01 -9.04 12.41
C VAL A 81 6.39 -9.62 12.65
N TYR A 82 7.43 -9.00 12.13
CA TYR A 82 8.81 -9.46 12.23
C TYR A 82 9.64 -8.49 13.08
N GLU A 83 10.75 -8.96 13.64
CA GLU A 83 11.75 -8.07 14.27
C GLU A 83 12.33 -7.07 13.27
N ASP A 84 12.43 -7.48 12.01
CA ASP A 84 12.83 -6.64 10.89
C ASP A 84 11.65 -5.80 10.38
N ASP A 85 11.93 -4.56 9.96
CA ASP A 85 10.96 -3.75 9.22
C ASP A 85 10.87 -4.26 7.77
N VAL A 86 9.71 -4.84 7.42
CA VAL A 86 9.44 -5.46 6.11
C VAL A 86 8.18 -4.81 5.49
N PRO A 87 8.24 -3.53 5.11
CA PRO A 87 7.09 -2.79 4.62
C PRO A 87 6.47 -3.47 3.40
N ALA A 88 5.14 -3.54 3.38
CA ALA A 88 4.33 -4.20 2.35
C ALA A 88 4.76 -5.66 2.08
N ALA A 89 5.33 -6.35 3.09
CA ALA A 89 5.96 -7.67 2.94
C ALA A 89 7.03 -7.71 1.83
N GLY A 90 7.72 -6.60 1.56
CA GLY A 90 8.76 -6.49 0.53
C GLY A 90 8.23 -6.58 -0.91
N MET A 91 6.93 -6.36 -1.14
CA MET A 91 6.31 -6.55 -2.45
C MET A 91 5.10 -5.63 -2.66
N ILE A 92 5.00 -5.03 -3.83
CA ILE A 92 3.81 -4.28 -4.28
C ILE A 92 2.95 -5.22 -5.10
N THR A 93 1.67 -5.31 -4.76
CA THR A 93 0.67 -6.11 -5.50
C THR A 93 -0.58 -5.27 -5.73
N GLY A 94 -1.16 -5.36 -6.91
CA GLY A 94 -2.37 -4.62 -7.23
C GLY A 94 -2.85 -4.86 -8.65
N ILE A 95 -4.03 -4.34 -8.93
CA ILE A 95 -4.66 -4.37 -10.24
C ILE A 95 -4.52 -3.00 -10.88
N GLY A 96 -4.06 -2.97 -12.12
CA GLY A 96 -3.93 -1.74 -12.90
C GLY A 96 -4.11 -2.01 -14.37
N ARG A 97 -4.09 -0.96 -15.18
CA ARG A 97 -4.25 -1.05 -16.63
C ARG A 97 -2.92 -0.84 -17.33
N VAL A 98 -2.59 -1.74 -18.26
CA VAL A 98 -1.41 -1.67 -19.11
C VAL A 98 -1.85 -1.86 -20.56
N SER A 99 -1.60 -0.89 -21.41
CA SER A 99 -2.02 -0.89 -22.83
C SER A 99 -3.50 -1.23 -23.00
N GLY A 100 -4.37 -0.64 -22.17
CA GLY A 100 -5.82 -0.83 -22.20
C GLY A 100 -6.32 -2.11 -21.53
N THR A 101 -5.44 -3.01 -21.10
CA THR A 101 -5.80 -4.30 -20.48
C THR A 101 -5.61 -4.24 -18.96
N GLU A 102 -6.59 -4.73 -18.21
CA GLU A 102 -6.47 -4.90 -16.76
C GLU A 102 -5.54 -6.09 -16.46
N VAL A 103 -4.55 -5.83 -15.61
CA VAL A 103 -3.51 -6.81 -15.27
C VAL A 103 -3.28 -6.85 -13.77
N MET A 104 -2.89 -8.02 -13.26
CA MET A 104 -2.30 -8.16 -11.94
C MET A 104 -0.83 -7.76 -12.00
N VAL A 105 -0.43 -6.78 -11.19
CA VAL A 105 0.95 -6.36 -11.04
C VAL A 105 1.53 -6.94 -9.77
N VAL A 106 2.69 -7.57 -9.87
CA VAL A 106 3.51 -8.04 -8.75
C VAL A 106 4.92 -7.48 -8.92
N ALA A 107 5.34 -6.63 -8.00
CA ALA A 107 6.65 -5.99 -8.06
C ALA A 107 7.41 -6.21 -6.74
N ASN A 108 8.48 -6.98 -6.79
CA ASN A 108 9.36 -7.18 -5.63
C ASN A 108 10.15 -5.91 -5.31
N ASP A 109 10.29 -5.58 -4.02
CA ASP A 109 11.05 -4.43 -3.56
C ASP A 109 12.45 -4.84 -3.08
N ALA A 110 13.43 -4.67 -3.95
CA ALA A 110 14.82 -4.95 -3.64
C ALA A 110 15.43 -3.99 -2.59
N THR A 111 14.74 -2.91 -2.20
CA THR A 111 15.17 -2.02 -1.12
C THR A 111 14.80 -2.57 0.27
N VAL A 112 13.84 -3.49 0.31
CA VAL A 112 13.43 -4.22 1.51
C VAL A 112 14.27 -5.50 1.61
N LYS A 113 15.22 -5.52 2.54
CA LYS A 113 16.10 -6.68 2.80
C LYS A 113 16.70 -7.33 1.54
N GLY A 114 17.03 -6.51 0.53
CA GLY A 114 17.61 -6.99 -0.73
C GLY A 114 16.64 -7.75 -1.63
N GLY A 115 15.34 -7.71 -1.36
CA GLY A 115 14.31 -8.47 -2.09
C GLY A 115 14.10 -9.88 -1.55
N THR A 116 14.54 -10.16 -0.32
CA THR A 116 14.35 -11.45 0.36
C THR A 116 12.87 -11.74 0.57
N TYR A 117 12.49 -13.00 0.36
CA TYR A 117 11.13 -13.49 0.62
C TYR A 117 11.00 -13.95 2.07
N TYR A 118 10.11 -13.30 2.79
CA TYR A 118 9.62 -13.74 4.09
C TYR A 118 8.36 -14.61 3.92
N PRO A 119 7.91 -15.33 4.95
CA PRO A 119 6.69 -16.14 4.84
C PRO A 119 5.46 -15.35 4.37
N LEU A 120 5.30 -14.09 4.86
CA LEU A 120 4.21 -13.22 4.41
C LEU A 120 4.41 -12.67 2.99
N THR A 121 5.65 -12.52 2.51
CA THR A 121 5.93 -12.20 1.11
C THR A 121 5.40 -13.31 0.20
N VAL A 122 5.66 -14.57 0.55
CA VAL A 122 5.16 -15.74 -0.19
C VAL A 122 3.63 -15.76 -0.21
N LYS A 123 2.98 -15.61 0.96
CA LYS A 123 1.52 -15.57 1.05
C LYS A 123 0.91 -14.45 0.20
N LYS A 124 1.49 -13.25 0.26
CA LYS A 124 1.05 -12.11 -0.56
C LYS A 124 1.20 -12.39 -2.05
N HIS A 125 2.31 -13.00 -2.46
CA HIS A 125 2.55 -13.37 -3.86
C HIS A 125 1.54 -14.42 -4.34
N LEU A 126 1.32 -15.49 -3.58
CA LEU A 126 0.33 -16.50 -3.91
C LEU A 126 -1.07 -15.90 -4.03
N ARG A 127 -1.45 -15.01 -3.08
CA ARG A 127 -2.75 -14.33 -3.16
C ARG A 127 -2.90 -13.48 -4.41
N ALA A 128 -1.83 -12.82 -4.85
CA ALA A 128 -1.84 -12.07 -6.11
C ALA A 128 -2.05 -12.97 -7.34
N GLN A 129 -1.55 -14.20 -7.29
CA GLN A 129 -1.76 -15.18 -8.37
C GLN A 129 -3.17 -15.78 -8.37
N GLU A 130 -3.84 -15.84 -7.23
CA GLU A 130 -5.20 -16.34 -7.11
C GLU A 130 -6.26 -15.34 -7.61
N ILE A 131 -5.99 -14.03 -7.54
CA ILE A 131 -6.88 -12.96 -7.99
C ILE A 131 -6.79 -12.80 -9.50
#